data_547a115368ca9e7ce873fb1c6cabdc58
#
_entry.id   547a115368ca9e7ce873fb1c6cabdc58
#
_cell.length_a   1.000
_cell.length_b   1.000
_cell.length_c   1.000
_cell.angle_alpha   90.00
_cell.angle_beta   90.00
_cell.angle_gamma   90.00
#
_symmetry.space_group_name_H-M   'P 1'
#
loop_
_entity.id
_entity.type
_entity.pdbx_description
1 polymer ?
#
loop_
_entity_poly.entity_id
_entity_poly.type
_entity_poly.pdbx_seq_one_letter_code
_entity_poly.pdbx_strand_id
1 'polypeptide(L)'
;RDDDDWTLEKFKAALEITPHDFAFAYDKLNPKGDVEKVAAEAIKSASRTSKLTAAPVIPIVHLPRLKEGGYDSAMAGPVMRQVSQALQPPLLAIPERELGFGVFERTRTMAAIRAALKGLGRYQAVHVLGAGNPIILALLSAAGADSFDGLEWCRYAFDGEHAHLHHFQLFELFKYQAALAESPVAASAAADPDVSYTTKAVMHNLDFYHNSLGKLRSALKDEKEFVAFLTELLPKGAMVQARAALPGVL
;
A
#
# COMPACT_ATOMS: atom_id res chain seq x y z
N ARG A 1 -12.12 -9.00 8.71
CA ARG A 1 -13.52 -9.40 8.51
C ARG A 1 -13.43 -10.63 7.63
N ASP A 2 -13.71 -11.80 8.20
CA ASP A 2 -13.85 -13.01 7.42
C ASP A 2 -15.16 -12.84 6.64
N ASP A 3 -15.05 -12.47 5.38
CA ASP A 3 -16.18 -12.32 4.49
C ASP A 3 -16.50 -13.73 3.97
N ASP A 4 -17.37 -14.44 4.69
CA ASP A 4 -17.81 -15.78 4.31
C ASP A 4 -18.54 -15.77 2.95
N ASP A 5 -18.94 -14.58 2.49
CA ASP A 5 -19.58 -14.37 1.21
C ASP A 5 -18.60 -14.28 0.02
N TRP A 6 -17.29 -14.10 0.24
CA TRP A 6 -16.30 -14.07 -0.84
C TRP A 6 -15.86 -15.48 -1.20
N THR A 7 -16.38 -16.00 -2.30
CA THR A 7 -16.11 -17.36 -2.78
C THR A 7 -15.29 -17.35 -4.07
N LEU A 8 -14.72 -18.52 -4.41
CA LEU A 8 -13.98 -18.67 -5.69
C LEU A 8 -14.90 -18.46 -6.90
N GLU A 9 -16.17 -18.81 -6.79
CA GLU A 9 -17.18 -18.61 -7.85
C GLU A 9 -17.43 -17.12 -8.07
N LYS A 10 -17.59 -16.35 -6.99
CA LYS A 10 -17.73 -14.88 -7.07
C LYS A 10 -16.47 -14.23 -7.64
N PHE A 11 -15.30 -14.73 -7.26
CA PHE A 11 -14.04 -14.26 -7.82
C PHE A 11 -13.94 -14.53 -9.33
N LYS A 12 -14.31 -15.73 -9.78
CA LYS A 12 -14.37 -16.06 -11.23
C LYS A 12 -15.33 -15.13 -11.97
N ALA A 13 -16.54 -14.95 -11.43
CA ALA A 13 -17.52 -14.03 -12.02
C ALA A 13 -16.97 -12.60 -12.13
N ALA A 14 -16.24 -12.13 -11.11
CA ALA A 14 -15.62 -10.80 -11.14
C ALA A 14 -14.56 -10.68 -12.25
N LEU A 15 -13.75 -11.72 -12.51
CA LEU A 15 -12.78 -11.73 -13.59
C LEU A 15 -13.44 -11.69 -15.00
N GLU A 16 -14.67 -12.21 -15.13
CA GLU A 16 -15.41 -12.24 -16.39
C GLU A 16 -16.14 -10.93 -16.73
N ILE A 17 -16.44 -10.11 -15.69
CA ILE A 17 -17.26 -8.89 -15.85
C ILE A 17 -16.50 -7.80 -16.60
N THR A 18 -15.20 -7.65 -16.38
CA THR A 18 -14.43 -6.50 -16.88
C THR A 18 -13.10 -6.94 -17.47
N PRO A 19 -12.71 -6.43 -18.67
CA PRO A 19 -11.35 -6.56 -19.16
C PRO A 19 -10.36 -6.01 -18.12
N HIS A 20 -9.26 -6.73 -17.91
CA HIS A 20 -8.25 -6.37 -16.91
C HIS A 20 -6.84 -6.67 -17.44
N ASP A 21 -5.89 -5.79 -17.13
CA ASP A 21 -4.49 -5.92 -17.52
C ASP A 21 -3.70 -6.88 -16.60
N PHE A 22 -4.19 -7.07 -15.36
CA PHE A 22 -3.67 -8.02 -14.39
C PHE A 22 -4.75 -8.42 -13.38
N ALA A 23 -4.54 -9.50 -12.66
CA ALA A 23 -5.42 -9.94 -11.59
C ALA A 23 -4.61 -10.27 -10.33
N PHE A 24 -5.11 -9.89 -9.16
CA PHE A 24 -4.59 -10.43 -7.91
C PHE A 24 -5.02 -11.89 -7.74
N ALA A 25 -4.17 -12.70 -7.11
CA ALA A 25 -4.53 -14.07 -6.79
C ALA A 25 -5.75 -14.11 -5.86
N TYR A 26 -6.58 -15.16 -5.97
CA TYR A 26 -7.73 -15.34 -5.07
C TYR A 26 -7.29 -15.30 -3.62
N ASP A 27 -7.87 -14.38 -2.86
CA ASP A 27 -7.46 -14.04 -1.50
C ASP A 27 -8.44 -14.59 -0.45
N LYS A 28 -8.23 -15.83 -0.05
CA LYS A 28 -8.85 -16.42 1.14
C LYS A 28 -7.83 -17.34 1.82
N LEU A 29 -6.69 -16.75 2.21
CA LEU A 29 -5.58 -17.49 2.80
C LEU A 29 -5.48 -17.20 4.30
N ASN A 30 -5.25 -18.25 5.08
CA ASN A 30 -4.89 -18.19 6.49
C ASN A 30 -3.72 -19.16 6.71
N PRO A 31 -2.52 -18.81 6.21
CA PRO A 31 -1.40 -19.72 6.19
C PRO A 31 -0.93 -20.06 7.61
N LYS A 32 -0.43 -21.28 7.76
CA LYS A 32 0.14 -21.79 9.00
C LYS A 32 1.42 -22.56 8.72
N GLY A 33 2.35 -22.55 9.68
CA GLY A 33 3.57 -23.33 9.62
C GLY A 33 4.79 -22.50 9.29
N ASP A 34 5.78 -23.14 8.69
CA ASP A 34 7.07 -22.58 8.33
C ASP A 34 7.04 -21.80 7.00
N VAL A 35 8.17 -21.20 6.65
CA VAL A 35 8.34 -20.39 5.44
C VAL A 35 7.96 -21.18 4.19
N GLU A 36 8.35 -22.45 4.10
CA GLU A 36 8.10 -23.33 2.96
C GLU A 36 6.61 -23.56 2.74
N LYS A 37 5.86 -23.82 3.81
CA LYS A 37 4.41 -24.06 3.75
C LYS A 37 3.65 -22.79 3.38
N VAL A 38 4.02 -21.67 3.99
CA VAL A 38 3.41 -20.37 3.72
C VAL A 38 3.65 -19.95 2.26
N ALA A 39 4.86 -20.09 1.76
CA ALA A 39 5.19 -19.82 0.37
C ALA A 39 4.42 -20.74 -0.59
N ALA A 40 4.35 -22.05 -0.27
CA ALA A 40 3.63 -23.03 -1.09
C ALA A 40 2.13 -22.71 -1.22
N GLU A 41 1.49 -22.20 -0.15
CA GLU A 41 0.08 -21.75 -0.21
C GLU A 41 -0.12 -20.56 -1.15
N ALA A 42 0.74 -19.54 -1.07
CA ALA A 42 0.70 -18.38 -1.97
C ALA A 42 0.96 -18.79 -3.44
N ILE A 43 1.95 -19.64 -3.69
CA ILE A 43 2.26 -20.18 -5.02
C ILE A 43 1.08 -20.97 -5.58
N LYS A 44 0.46 -21.83 -4.77
CA LYS A 44 -0.72 -22.62 -5.16
C LYS A 44 -1.90 -21.74 -5.51
N SER A 45 -2.17 -20.70 -4.71
CA SER A 45 -3.26 -19.76 -4.98
C SER A 45 -3.05 -19.00 -6.30
N ALA A 46 -1.87 -18.44 -6.53
CA ALA A 46 -1.53 -17.75 -7.76
C ALA A 46 -1.60 -18.67 -8.98
N SER A 47 -1.04 -19.88 -8.88
CA SER A 47 -1.11 -20.90 -9.95
C SER A 47 -2.54 -21.39 -10.25
N ARG A 48 -3.43 -21.35 -9.27
CA ARG A 48 -4.86 -21.66 -9.47
C ARG A 48 -5.55 -20.51 -10.18
N THR A 49 -5.26 -19.28 -9.78
CA THR A 49 -5.83 -18.07 -10.40
C THR A 49 -5.37 -17.92 -11.86
N SER A 50 -4.10 -18.23 -12.17
CA SER A 50 -3.59 -18.15 -13.54
C SER A 50 -4.27 -19.10 -14.56
N LYS A 51 -5.05 -20.07 -14.08
CA LYS A 51 -5.89 -20.93 -14.94
C LYS A 51 -7.26 -20.29 -15.23
N LEU A 52 -7.60 -19.19 -14.58
CA LEU A 52 -8.89 -18.51 -14.69
C LEU A 52 -8.83 -17.24 -15.55
N THR A 53 -7.65 -16.76 -15.87
CA THR A 53 -7.44 -15.54 -16.67
C THR A 53 -6.17 -15.67 -17.51
N ALA A 54 -6.15 -15.02 -18.66
CA ALA A 54 -4.97 -14.87 -19.51
C ALA A 54 -4.04 -13.73 -19.03
N ALA A 55 -4.56 -12.83 -18.19
CA ALA A 55 -3.79 -11.72 -17.66
C ALA A 55 -2.74 -12.19 -16.62
N PRO A 56 -1.62 -11.46 -16.46
CA PRO A 56 -0.65 -11.74 -15.40
C PRO A 56 -1.30 -11.76 -14.02
N VAL A 57 -0.96 -12.76 -13.20
CA VAL A 57 -1.47 -12.89 -11.85
C VAL A 57 -0.45 -12.38 -10.84
N ILE A 58 -0.89 -11.49 -9.96
CA ILE A 58 -0.12 -10.93 -8.85
C ILE A 58 -0.38 -11.79 -7.61
N PRO A 59 0.62 -12.55 -7.13
CA PRO A 59 0.48 -13.31 -5.90
C PRO A 59 0.32 -12.37 -4.71
N ILE A 60 -0.61 -12.70 -3.80
CA ILE A 60 -0.72 -12.08 -2.49
C ILE A 60 -0.05 -12.99 -1.47
N VAL A 61 0.92 -12.46 -0.74
CA VAL A 61 1.60 -13.17 0.34
C VAL A 61 0.94 -12.80 1.66
N HIS A 62 0.36 -13.79 2.34
CA HIS A 62 -0.13 -13.68 3.70
C HIS A 62 0.82 -14.33 4.68
N LEU A 63 0.87 -13.79 5.89
CA LEU A 63 1.72 -14.29 6.97
C LEU A 63 0.88 -14.98 8.06
N PRO A 64 1.46 -15.96 8.78
CA PRO A 64 0.79 -16.61 9.89
C PRO A 64 0.41 -15.62 10.98
N ARG A 65 -0.79 -15.80 11.56
CA ARG A 65 -1.21 -15.06 12.75
C ARG A 65 -0.50 -15.58 14.00
N LEU A 66 -0.04 -14.66 14.82
CA LEU A 66 0.53 -14.96 16.14
C LEU A 66 -0.61 -15.17 17.16
N LYS A 67 -0.33 -15.95 18.21
CA LYS A 67 -1.31 -16.23 19.29
C LYS A 67 -1.64 -14.98 20.09
N GLU A 68 -0.65 -14.12 20.30
CA GLU A 68 -0.78 -12.83 20.99
C GLU A 68 -1.42 -11.72 20.14
N GLY A 69 -1.77 -12.03 18.92
CA GLY A 69 -2.28 -11.10 17.93
C GLY A 69 -1.22 -10.62 16.94
N GLY A 70 -1.66 -10.03 15.82
CA GLY A 70 -0.78 -9.63 14.72
C GLY A 70 -0.30 -10.80 13.87
N TYR A 71 0.82 -10.60 13.17
CA TYR A 71 1.36 -11.54 12.17
C TYR A 71 2.86 -11.75 12.38
N ASP A 72 3.36 -12.90 11.97
CA ASP A 72 4.80 -13.21 12.00
C ASP A 72 5.54 -12.47 10.88
N SER A 73 5.77 -11.18 11.08
CA SER A 73 6.41 -10.29 10.11
C SER A 73 7.86 -10.69 9.80
N ALA A 74 8.52 -11.47 10.67
CA ALA A 74 9.87 -11.97 10.43
C ALA A 74 9.93 -12.96 9.24
N MET A 75 8.82 -13.62 8.93
CA MET A 75 8.70 -14.51 7.78
C MET A 75 8.56 -13.79 6.44
N ALA A 76 8.21 -12.49 6.44
CA ALA A 76 7.86 -11.76 5.22
C ALA A 76 8.95 -11.84 4.14
N GLY A 77 10.19 -11.49 4.46
CA GLY A 77 11.30 -11.52 3.50
C GLY A 77 11.56 -12.91 2.91
N PRO A 78 11.79 -13.96 3.73
CA PRO A 78 11.97 -15.33 3.26
C PRO A 78 10.82 -15.84 2.37
N VAL A 79 9.56 -15.65 2.78
CA VAL A 79 8.38 -16.07 2.01
C VAL A 79 8.30 -15.36 0.67
N MET A 80 8.40 -14.03 0.66
CA MET A 80 8.37 -13.20 -0.56
C MET A 80 9.47 -13.63 -1.55
N ARG A 81 10.66 -13.95 -1.04
CA ARG A 81 11.76 -14.45 -1.87
C ARG A 81 11.41 -15.78 -2.52
N GLN A 82 10.89 -16.76 -1.77
CA GLN A 82 10.53 -18.07 -2.32
C GLN A 82 9.41 -17.97 -3.37
N VAL A 83 8.36 -17.17 -3.09
CA VAL A 83 7.27 -16.94 -4.05
C VAL A 83 7.81 -16.29 -5.33
N SER A 84 8.69 -15.28 -5.19
CA SER A 84 9.32 -14.61 -6.33
C SER A 84 10.19 -15.54 -7.15
N GLN A 85 10.97 -16.43 -6.52
CA GLN A 85 11.79 -17.42 -7.23
C GLN A 85 10.95 -18.41 -8.02
N ALA A 86 9.85 -18.89 -7.44
CA ALA A 86 9.00 -19.91 -8.04
C ALA A 86 8.14 -19.39 -9.20
N LEU A 87 7.57 -18.18 -9.06
CA LEU A 87 6.57 -17.67 -10.01
C LEU A 87 7.10 -16.58 -10.94
N GLN A 88 8.16 -15.87 -10.54
CA GLN A 88 8.70 -14.72 -11.25
C GLN A 88 7.63 -13.71 -11.72
N PRO A 89 6.70 -13.31 -10.83
CA PRO A 89 5.59 -12.45 -11.21
C PRO A 89 6.09 -11.02 -11.48
N PRO A 90 5.33 -10.20 -12.25
CA PRO A 90 5.68 -8.81 -12.46
C PRO A 90 5.63 -7.99 -11.17
N LEU A 91 4.78 -8.38 -10.22
CA LEU A 91 4.55 -7.71 -8.95
C LEU A 91 4.23 -8.75 -7.87
N LEU A 92 4.69 -8.54 -6.64
CA LEU A 92 4.28 -9.29 -5.45
C LEU A 92 3.47 -8.38 -4.53
N ALA A 93 2.40 -8.89 -3.94
CA ALA A 93 1.59 -8.13 -3.01
C ALA A 93 1.66 -8.68 -1.58
N ILE A 94 1.58 -7.77 -0.60
CA ILE A 94 1.49 -8.08 0.83
C ILE A 94 0.57 -7.07 1.52
N PRO A 95 -0.35 -7.50 2.43
CA PRO A 95 -1.18 -6.56 3.18
C PRO A 95 -0.35 -5.73 4.17
N GLU A 96 -0.60 -4.44 4.22
CA GLU A 96 0.09 -3.50 5.12
C GLU A 96 0.04 -3.95 6.59
N ARG A 97 -1.13 -4.40 7.04
CA ARG A 97 -1.35 -4.86 8.42
C ARG A 97 -0.46 -6.03 8.84
N GLU A 98 0.07 -6.78 7.88
CA GLU A 98 0.92 -7.95 8.12
C GLU A 98 2.41 -7.60 8.22
N LEU A 99 2.77 -6.33 7.95
CA LEU A 99 4.14 -5.83 8.08
C LEU A 99 4.50 -5.48 9.54
N GLY A 100 3.54 -5.48 10.48
CA GLY A 100 3.77 -5.16 11.89
C GLY A 100 2.74 -4.20 12.48
N PHE A 101 2.85 -3.90 13.78
CA PHE A 101 1.86 -3.10 14.50
C PHE A 101 2.00 -1.59 14.30
N GLY A 102 3.21 -1.09 14.17
CA GLY A 102 3.47 0.35 14.08
C GLY A 102 4.19 0.72 12.80
N VAL A 103 4.14 2.01 12.44
CA VAL A 103 4.72 2.51 11.19
C VAL A 103 6.20 2.15 11.04
N PHE A 104 6.99 2.25 12.10
CA PHE A 104 8.42 1.93 12.04
C PHE A 104 8.72 0.44 11.99
N GLU A 105 7.88 -0.40 12.59
CA GLU A 105 7.97 -1.85 12.43
C GLU A 105 7.67 -2.25 11.00
N ARG A 106 6.59 -1.75 10.42
CA ARG A 106 6.23 -1.96 9.01
C ARG A 106 7.35 -1.52 8.07
N THR A 107 7.96 -0.37 8.35
CA THR A 107 9.11 0.13 7.58
C THR A 107 10.30 -0.83 7.63
N ARG A 108 10.68 -1.33 8.83
CA ARG A 108 11.75 -2.32 8.98
C ARG A 108 11.44 -3.63 8.27
N THR A 109 10.21 -4.11 8.37
CA THR A 109 9.78 -5.34 7.68
C THR A 109 9.85 -5.17 6.17
N MET A 110 9.42 -4.03 5.63
CA MET A 110 9.53 -3.75 4.19
C MET A 110 11.00 -3.68 3.74
N ALA A 111 11.87 -3.05 4.51
CA ALA A 111 13.31 -3.03 4.23
C ALA A 111 13.92 -4.45 4.25
N ALA A 112 13.50 -5.31 5.18
CA ALA A 112 13.90 -6.71 5.24
C ALA A 112 13.41 -7.51 4.02
N ILE A 113 12.16 -7.27 3.56
CA ILE A 113 11.64 -7.83 2.31
C ILE A 113 12.53 -7.41 1.14
N ARG A 114 12.84 -6.12 1.01
CA ARG A 114 13.69 -5.60 -0.08
C ARG A 114 15.08 -6.22 -0.05
N ALA A 115 15.68 -6.37 1.13
CA ALA A 115 16.97 -7.03 1.31
C ALA A 115 16.92 -8.51 0.87
N ALA A 116 15.86 -9.24 1.22
CA ALA A 116 15.68 -10.63 0.80
C ALA A 116 15.52 -10.77 -0.72
N LEU A 117 14.83 -9.82 -1.36
CA LEU A 117 14.60 -9.82 -2.81
C LEU A 117 15.82 -9.34 -3.63
N LYS A 118 16.71 -8.54 -3.05
CA LYS A 118 17.91 -8.02 -3.73
C LYS A 118 18.82 -9.11 -4.29
N GLY A 119 18.83 -10.29 -3.67
CA GLY A 119 19.65 -11.44 -4.10
C GLY A 119 19.07 -12.26 -5.25
N LEU A 120 18.01 -11.83 -5.93
CA LEU A 120 17.33 -12.61 -6.98
C LEU A 120 17.93 -12.44 -8.39
N GLY A 121 18.92 -11.57 -8.59
CA GLY A 121 19.48 -11.27 -9.92
C GLY A 121 18.55 -10.48 -10.85
N ARG A 122 17.35 -10.13 -10.40
CA ARG A 122 16.36 -9.28 -11.08
C ARG A 122 15.64 -8.40 -10.08
N TYR A 123 15.13 -7.28 -10.54
CA TYR A 123 14.25 -6.46 -9.72
C TYR A 123 12.88 -7.14 -9.56
N GLN A 124 12.39 -7.23 -8.33
CA GLN A 124 11.05 -7.69 -8.02
C GLN A 124 10.26 -6.55 -7.42
N ALA A 125 9.27 -6.05 -8.14
CA ALA A 125 8.38 -5.02 -7.63
C ALA A 125 7.47 -5.56 -6.51
N VAL A 126 7.18 -4.70 -5.51
CA VAL A 126 6.35 -5.02 -4.34
C VAL A 126 5.21 -4.02 -4.21
N HIS A 127 4.01 -4.54 -4.09
CA HIS A 127 2.78 -3.82 -3.81
C HIS A 127 2.34 -4.01 -2.36
N VAL A 128 2.01 -2.92 -1.68
CA VAL A 128 1.49 -2.98 -0.31
C VAL A 128 0.00 -2.68 -0.33
N LEU A 129 -0.80 -3.71 -0.02
CA LEU A 129 -2.26 -3.65 -0.01
C LEU A 129 -2.79 -2.92 1.23
N GLY A 130 -3.74 -2.02 1.01
CA GLY A 130 -4.46 -1.32 2.08
C GLY A 130 -3.68 -0.18 2.73
N ALA A 131 -2.62 0.32 2.08
CA ALA A 131 -1.81 1.43 2.57
C ALA A 131 -2.16 2.73 1.85
N GLY A 132 -2.64 3.73 2.60
CA GLY A 132 -3.03 5.03 2.02
C GLY A 132 -2.64 6.23 2.89
N ASN A 133 -2.14 6.05 4.11
CA ASN A 133 -1.65 7.16 4.92
C ASN A 133 -0.37 7.77 4.31
N PRO A 134 -0.28 9.08 4.06
CA PRO A 134 0.87 9.71 3.38
C PRO A 134 2.22 9.44 4.06
N ILE A 135 2.27 9.43 5.39
CA ILE A 135 3.48 9.11 6.15
C ILE A 135 3.90 7.67 5.91
N ILE A 136 2.94 6.75 5.92
CA ILE A 136 3.20 5.33 5.66
C ILE A 136 3.68 5.13 4.23
N LEU A 137 3.05 5.78 3.25
CA LEU A 137 3.48 5.72 1.85
C LEU A 137 4.92 6.19 1.68
N ALA A 138 5.30 7.32 2.30
CA ALA A 138 6.65 7.85 2.23
C ALA A 138 7.69 6.89 2.82
N LEU A 139 7.45 6.39 4.03
CA LEU A 139 8.39 5.50 4.72
C LEU A 139 8.50 4.12 4.06
N LEU A 140 7.38 3.54 3.60
CA LEU A 140 7.40 2.25 2.91
C LEU A 140 8.04 2.36 1.52
N SER A 141 7.85 3.49 0.80
CA SER A 141 8.56 3.74 -0.46
C SER A 141 10.06 3.81 -0.26
N ALA A 142 10.53 4.51 0.77
CA ALA A 142 11.96 4.55 1.13
C ALA A 142 12.49 3.17 1.50
N ALA A 143 11.68 2.34 2.16
CA ALA A 143 12.00 0.95 2.48
C ALA A 143 11.98 0.01 1.27
N GLY A 144 11.51 0.47 0.10
CA GLY A 144 11.54 -0.25 -1.16
C GLY A 144 10.20 -0.84 -1.63
N ALA A 145 9.06 -0.36 -1.12
CA ALA A 145 7.77 -0.63 -1.74
C ALA A 145 7.60 0.21 -3.03
N ASP A 146 6.95 -0.36 -4.04
CA ASP A 146 6.85 0.24 -5.38
C ASP A 146 5.47 0.80 -5.68
N SER A 147 4.42 0.21 -5.12
CA SER A 147 3.05 0.64 -5.35
C SER A 147 2.15 0.33 -4.16
N PHE A 148 1.02 1.01 -4.12
CA PHE A 148 0.09 0.98 -2.99
C PHE A 148 -1.35 1.06 -3.49
N ASP A 149 -2.26 0.54 -2.69
CA ASP A 149 -3.68 0.85 -2.74
C ASP A 149 -4.18 1.17 -1.32
N GLY A 150 -5.26 1.90 -1.23
CA GLY A 150 -5.86 2.22 0.06
C GLY A 150 -7.22 2.90 -0.13
N LEU A 151 -8.01 2.96 0.93
CA LEU A 151 -9.33 3.57 0.93
C LEU A 151 -9.38 4.87 1.75
N GLU A 152 -8.25 5.40 2.18
CA GLU A 152 -8.16 6.62 2.96
C GLU A 152 -8.76 7.81 2.19
N TRP A 153 -8.52 7.87 0.89
CA TRP A 153 -9.05 8.93 0.01
C TRP A 153 -10.58 9.06 0.04
N CYS A 154 -11.31 8.01 0.39
CA CYS A 154 -12.78 8.04 0.48
C CYS A 154 -13.32 7.84 1.90
N ARG A 155 -12.44 7.69 2.91
CA ARG A 155 -12.83 7.45 4.32
C ARG A 155 -12.49 8.60 5.25
N TYR A 156 -11.51 9.42 4.87
CA TYR A 156 -10.99 10.52 5.69
C TYR A 156 -11.04 11.83 4.93
N ALA A 157 -10.95 12.93 5.66
CA ALA A 157 -10.68 14.25 5.09
C ALA A 157 -9.18 14.54 5.28
N PHE A 158 -8.52 14.96 4.21
CA PHE A 158 -7.12 15.36 4.26
C PHE A 158 -6.97 16.83 4.58
N ASP A 159 -6.12 17.15 5.55
CA ASP A 159 -5.50 18.45 5.65
C ASP A 159 -4.30 18.47 4.70
N GLY A 160 -4.43 19.16 3.58
CA GLY A 160 -3.38 19.23 2.55
C GLY A 160 -2.14 20.02 2.98
N GLU A 161 -2.24 20.88 4.01
CA GLU A 161 -1.11 21.64 4.53
C GLU A 161 -0.18 20.78 5.40
N HIS A 162 -0.76 19.87 6.19
CA HIS A 162 -0.01 19.06 7.16
C HIS A 162 0.02 17.57 6.81
N ALA A 163 -0.63 17.15 5.73
CA ALA A 163 -0.78 15.75 5.34
C ALA A 163 -1.43 14.86 6.43
N HIS A 164 -2.31 15.46 7.24
CA HIS A 164 -3.01 14.76 8.30
C HIS A 164 -4.36 14.22 7.85
N LEU A 165 -4.71 13.04 8.37
CA LEU A 165 -6.01 12.42 8.19
C LEU A 165 -6.94 12.84 9.33
N HIS A 166 -8.12 13.32 8.97
CA HIS A 166 -9.16 13.70 9.91
C HIS A 166 -10.44 12.90 9.64
N HIS A 167 -11.31 12.86 10.63
CA HIS A 167 -12.63 12.30 10.43
C HIS A 167 -13.36 13.07 9.31
N PHE A 168 -14.07 12.37 8.43
CA PHE A 168 -14.64 12.91 7.20
C PHE A 168 -15.52 14.13 7.42
N GLN A 169 -16.27 14.20 8.52
CA GLN A 169 -17.08 15.36 8.94
C GLN A 169 -16.28 16.64 9.16
N LEU A 170 -14.96 16.53 9.40
CA LEU A 170 -14.09 17.68 9.61
C LEU A 170 -13.61 18.33 8.32
N PHE A 171 -14.03 17.84 7.14
CA PHE A 171 -13.69 18.46 5.86
C PHE A 171 -14.07 19.93 5.78
N GLU A 172 -15.10 20.38 6.49
CA GLU A 172 -15.46 21.79 6.54
C GLU A 172 -14.33 22.71 7.00
N LEU A 173 -13.42 22.21 7.86
CA LEU A 173 -12.25 22.95 8.33
C LEU A 173 -11.21 23.15 7.22
N PHE A 174 -11.21 22.29 6.22
CA PHE A 174 -10.26 22.27 5.10
C PHE A 174 -10.89 22.61 3.76
N LYS A 175 -12.17 22.98 3.77
CA LYS A 175 -12.95 23.23 2.56
C LYS A 175 -12.34 24.35 1.68
N TYR A 176 -11.66 25.32 2.28
CA TYR A 176 -10.95 26.36 1.55
C TYR A 176 -9.80 25.77 0.70
N GLN A 177 -9.16 24.68 1.13
CA GLN A 177 -8.09 24.02 0.37
C GLN A 177 -8.64 23.38 -0.92
N ALA A 178 -9.87 22.89 -0.92
CA ALA A 178 -10.50 22.33 -2.11
C ALA A 178 -10.68 23.37 -3.23
N ALA A 179 -10.84 24.64 -2.87
CA ALA A 179 -10.90 25.74 -3.85
C ALA A 179 -9.53 26.08 -4.45
N LEU A 180 -8.44 25.63 -3.81
CA LEU A 180 -7.05 25.82 -4.25
C LEU A 180 -6.50 24.58 -4.98
N ALA A 181 -7.36 23.59 -5.28
CA ALA A 181 -6.95 22.36 -5.96
C ALA A 181 -6.26 22.67 -7.30
N GLU A 182 -5.16 21.97 -7.57
CA GLU A 182 -4.43 22.09 -8.85
C GLU A 182 -5.20 21.46 -10.00
N SER A 183 -6.02 20.44 -9.71
CA SER A 183 -6.90 19.81 -10.69
C SER A 183 -8.08 20.72 -11.02
N PRO A 184 -8.28 21.12 -12.30
CA PRO A 184 -9.47 21.90 -12.71
C PRO A 184 -10.80 21.22 -12.37
N VAL A 185 -10.82 19.87 -12.40
CA VAL A 185 -12.00 19.06 -12.07
C VAL A 185 -12.31 19.16 -10.57
N ALA A 186 -11.29 19.06 -9.71
CA ALA A 186 -11.47 19.20 -8.27
C ALA A 186 -11.89 20.62 -7.88
N ALA A 187 -11.27 21.64 -8.47
CA ALA A 187 -11.63 23.05 -8.26
C ALA A 187 -13.07 23.34 -8.71
N SER A 188 -13.48 22.84 -9.87
CA SER A 188 -14.85 22.97 -10.37
C SER A 188 -15.86 22.28 -9.44
N ALA A 189 -15.57 21.06 -9.00
CA ALA A 189 -16.43 20.34 -8.05
C ALA A 189 -16.55 21.07 -6.72
N ALA A 190 -15.47 21.69 -6.22
CA ALA A 190 -15.51 22.48 -4.99
C ALA A 190 -16.43 23.70 -5.09
N ALA A 191 -16.46 24.36 -6.24
CA ALA A 191 -17.25 25.56 -6.50
C ALA A 191 -18.73 25.26 -6.78
N ASP A 192 -19.07 24.08 -7.29
CA ASP A 192 -20.41 23.70 -7.72
C ASP A 192 -21.32 23.42 -6.51
N PRO A 193 -22.45 24.18 -6.32
CA PRO A 193 -23.37 23.98 -5.22
C PRO A 193 -24.10 22.61 -5.28
N ASP A 194 -24.27 22.05 -6.47
CA ASP A 194 -25.02 20.81 -6.69
C ASP A 194 -24.15 19.55 -6.40
N VAL A 195 -22.85 19.71 -6.29
CA VAL A 195 -21.95 18.62 -5.91
C VAL A 195 -22.04 18.36 -4.41
N SER A 196 -22.26 17.08 -4.05
CA SER A 196 -22.42 16.67 -2.65
C SER A 196 -21.15 16.94 -1.81
N TYR A 197 -21.34 17.16 -0.51
CA TYR A 197 -20.25 17.31 0.46
C TYR A 197 -19.21 16.19 0.36
N THR A 198 -19.68 14.95 0.31
CA THR A 198 -18.81 13.75 0.19
C THR A 198 -17.99 13.79 -1.08
N THR A 199 -18.60 14.11 -2.21
CA THR A 199 -17.91 14.19 -3.50
C THR A 199 -16.83 15.28 -3.49
N LYS A 200 -17.13 16.45 -2.91
CA LYS A 200 -16.13 17.53 -2.76
C LYS A 200 -14.93 17.09 -1.94
N ALA A 201 -15.15 16.40 -0.81
CA ALA A 201 -14.07 15.89 0.03
C ALA A 201 -13.25 14.82 -0.70
N VAL A 202 -13.88 13.90 -1.42
CA VAL A 202 -13.20 12.89 -2.22
C VAL A 202 -12.34 13.53 -3.32
N MET A 203 -12.87 14.49 -4.05
CA MET A 203 -12.13 15.18 -5.11
C MET A 203 -10.94 15.97 -4.55
N HIS A 204 -11.10 16.63 -3.41
CA HIS A 204 -10.01 17.27 -2.68
C HIS A 204 -8.92 16.25 -2.28
N ASN A 205 -9.31 15.12 -1.72
CA ASN A 205 -8.38 14.09 -1.31
C ASN A 205 -7.59 13.52 -2.51
N LEU A 206 -8.24 13.26 -3.63
CA LEU A 206 -7.58 12.77 -4.85
C LEU A 206 -6.57 13.78 -5.42
N ASP A 207 -6.91 15.07 -5.42
CA ASP A 207 -5.98 16.13 -5.80
C ASP A 207 -4.77 16.18 -4.87
N PHE A 208 -4.99 16.10 -3.56
CA PHE A 208 -3.92 16.02 -2.58
C PHE A 208 -2.99 14.82 -2.84
N TYR A 209 -3.55 13.62 -3.06
CA TYR A 209 -2.72 12.43 -3.37
C TYR A 209 -1.91 12.59 -4.63
N HIS A 210 -2.52 13.12 -5.69
CA HIS A 210 -1.81 13.36 -6.95
C HIS A 210 -0.55 14.22 -6.72
N ASN A 211 -0.72 15.34 -6.03
CA ASN A 211 0.35 16.29 -5.75
C ASN A 211 1.38 15.74 -4.76
N SER A 212 0.93 15.11 -3.67
CA SER A 212 1.80 14.52 -2.65
C SER A 212 2.64 13.39 -3.20
N LEU A 213 2.08 12.50 -4.02
CA LEU A 213 2.82 11.43 -4.67
C LEU A 213 3.80 11.94 -5.71
N GLY A 214 3.48 13.04 -6.41
CA GLY A 214 4.40 13.73 -7.29
C GLY A 214 5.64 14.26 -6.55
N LYS A 215 5.43 14.93 -5.43
CA LYS A 215 6.49 15.41 -4.52
C LYS A 215 7.33 14.24 -3.97
N LEU A 216 6.69 13.19 -3.49
CA LEU A 216 7.37 12.00 -2.99
C LEU A 216 8.27 11.36 -4.05
N ARG A 217 7.76 11.15 -5.29
CA ARG A 217 8.55 10.59 -6.40
C ARG A 217 9.77 11.46 -6.74
N SER A 218 9.62 12.78 -6.68
CA SER A 218 10.73 13.70 -6.91
C SER A 218 11.75 13.61 -5.79
N ALA A 219 11.30 13.64 -4.54
CA ALA A 219 12.17 13.56 -3.38
C ALA A 219 12.97 12.24 -3.30
N LEU A 220 12.38 11.12 -3.69
CA LEU A 220 13.06 9.81 -3.68
C LEU A 220 14.26 9.70 -4.65
N LYS A 221 14.48 10.68 -5.51
CA LYS A 221 15.64 10.71 -6.43
C LYS A 221 16.92 11.22 -5.77
N ASP A 222 16.81 11.94 -4.67
CA ASP A 222 17.93 12.54 -3.95
C ASP A 222 17.73 12.37 -2.43
N GLU A 223 18.76 11.89 -1.74
CA GLU A 223 18.70 11.63 -0.28
C GLU A 223 18.41 12.92 0.51
N LYS A 224 19.01 14.05 0.15
CA LYS A 224 18.80 15.30 0.88
C LYS A 224 17.39 15.85 0.68
N GLU A 225 16.88 15.77 -0.55
CA GLU A 225 15.50 16.15 -0.84
C GLU A 225 14.51 15.25 -0.11
N PHE A 226 14.80 13.95 -0.04
CA PHE A 226 13.94 13.02 0.68
C PHE A 226 13.95 13.25 2.20
N VAL A 227 15.11 13.53 2.79
CA VAL A 227 15.23 13.90 4.21
C VAL A 227 14.47 15.19 4.51
N ALA A 228 14.56 16.20 3.62
CA ALA A 228 13.80 17.45 3.75
C ALA A 228 12.28 17.17 3.68
N PHE A 229 11.84 16.43 2.67
CA PHE A 229 10.44 16.00 2.52
C PHE A 229 9.90 15.28 3.76
N LEU A 230 10.65 14.31 4.29
CA LEU A 230 10.24 13.61 5.53
C LEU A 230 10.23 14.52 6.75
N THR A 231 11.15 15.50 6.82
CA THR A 231 11.20 16.45 7.95
C THR A 231 9.96 17.34 7.98
N GLU A 232 9.41 17.69 6.82
CA GLU A 232 8.15 18.43 6.72
C GLU A 232 6.95 17.54 7.04
N LEU A 233 6.98 16.28 6.59
CA LEU A 233 5.85 15.34 6.72
C LEU A 233 5.71 14.76 8.12
N LEU A 234 6.83 14.47 8.80
CA LEU A 234 6.83 13.77 10.07
C LEU A 234 6.61 14.72 11.26
N PRO A 235 5.93 14.27 12.33
CA PRO A 235 5.90 14.99 13.58
C PRO A 235 7.30 15.25 14.13
N LYS A 236 7.48 16.38 14.83
CA LYS A 236 8.75 16.74 15.48
C LYS A 236 9.28 15.60 16.34
N GLY A 237 10.53 15.26 16.17
CA GLY A 237 11.20 14.16 16.90
C GLY A 237 11.03 12.76 16.29
N ALA A 238 10.14 12.54 15.35
CA ALA A 238 9.96 11.23 14.70
C ALA A 238 11.10 10.86 13.73
N MET A 239 11.87 11.84 13.25
CA MET A 239 13.01 11.60 12.34
C MET A 239 14.07 10.67 12.94
N VAL A 240 14.31 10.71 14.26
CA VAL A 240 15.25 9.80 14.92
C VAL A 240 14.80 8.35 14.76
N GLN A 241 13.52 8.09 14.93
CA GLN A 241 12.94 6.75 14.76
C GLN A 241 12.89 6.33 13.30
N ALA A 242 12.63 7.27 12.38
CA ALA A 242 12.67 7.01 10.94
C ALA A 242 14.09 6.58 10.50
N ARG A 243 15.13 7.28 10.94
CA ARG A 243 16.54 6.92 10.69
C ARG A 243 16.89 5.54 11.27
N ALA A 244 16.41 5.23 12.48
CA ALA A 244 16.62 3.92 13.09
C ALA A 244 15.86 2.78 12.34
N ALA A 245 14.76 3.10 11.65
CA ALA A 245 14.01 2.13 10.86
C ALA A 245 14.57 1.91 9.45
N LEU A 246 15.31 2.89 8.93
CA LEU A 246 15.89 2.91 7.57
C LEU A 246 17.40 3.18 7.59
N PRO A 247 18.20 2.36 8.27
CA PRO A 247 19.65 2.55 8.32
C PRO A 247 20.25 2.44 6.91
N GLY A 248 21.03 3.46 6.52
CA GLY A 248 21.66 3.54 5.19
C GLY A 248 20.74 4.00 4.05
N VAL A 249 19.53 4.48 4.39
CA VAL A 249 18.62 5.15 3.47
C VAL A 249 18.36 6.60 3.91
N LEU A 250 18.43 6.83 5.25
CA LEU A 250 18.23 8.15 5.89
C LEU A 250 19.44 8.56 6.74
#